data_7681da8fe5f0924ab295dc590289cc41
#
_entry.id   7681da8fe5f0924ab295dc590289cc41
#
_cell.length_a   1.000
_cell.length_b   1.000
_cell.length_c   1.000
_cell.angle_alpha   90.00
_cell.angle_beta   90.00
_cell.angle_gamma   90.00
#
_symmetry.space_group_name_H-M   'P 1'
#
loop_
_entity.id
_entity.type
_entity.pdbx_description
1 polymer ?
#
loop_
_entity_poly.entity_id
_entity_poly.type
_entity_poly.pdbx_seq_one_letter_code
_entity_poly.pdbx_strand_id
1 'polypeptide(L)'
;RYYLLQTLSLVFCGILCVSGIRGGFLNHWYLYVAAAFLAYISYKMTPKNRSMTGLKRALGLAAIVLVVSAPIGGWRHRDIRPVALSNANEYTYRPMEVALVLNTPFSVLRTLGKAVFTDPHYYDNKTELANIYTPVHKPVVTSPMRKKNVVIMIIESFGREYIGALNKEMLGKRSKSYTTFTDSLIQHSTTFRYSYCNGHKSIDGMPSVLSSIPMFIKPFVLTPQALNRVDGIASLLSKKGYSTAFFHGARTGSMGFNGFANSIGFKEYYGREDFDKDKRFHGDEDFDGYWAIWDEPFMQFYATKMSEMKQPFVTALFTASSHHPFHVPEKYQNI
;
A
#
# COMPACT_ATOMS: atom_id res chain seq x y z
N ARG A 1 -4.88 -14.98 -42.25
CA ARG A 1 -3.71 -15.42 -41.47
C ARG A 1 -2.67 -14.28 -41.31
N TYR A 2 -2.24 -13.62 -42.37
CA TYR A 2 -1.24 -12.53 -42.30
C TYR A 2 -1.66 -11.38 -41.40
N TYR A 3 -2.90 -10.91 -41.50
CA TYR A 3 -3.40 -9.81 -40.68
C TYR A 3 -3.47 -10.18 -39.17
N LEU A 4 -3.81 -11.42 -38.88
CA LEU A 4 -3.86 -11.90 -37.48
C LEU A 4 -2.46 -11.90 -36.85
N LEU A 5 -1.45 -12.42 -37.57
CA LEU A 5 -0.05 -12.41 -37.13
C LEU A 5 0.49 -11.00 -36.96
N GLN A 6 0.15 -10.09 -37.85
CA GLN A 6 0.56 -8.69 -37.80
C GLN A 6 -0.08 -7.95 -36.60
N THR A 7 -1.38 -8.19 -36.37
CA THR A 7 -2.08 -7.65 -35.21
C THR A 7 -1.50 -8.19 -33.90
N LEU A 8 -1.26 -9.50 -33.81
CA LEU A 8 -0.64 -10.12 -32.64
C LEU A 8 0.77 -9.59 -32.37
N SER A 9 1.57 -9.40 -33.41
CA SER A 9 2.92 -8.83 -33.30
C SER A 9 2.89 -7.38 -32.76
N LEU A 10 1.97 -6.56 -33.24
CA LEU A 10 1.81 -5.17 -32.78
C LEU A 10 1.29 -5.08 -31.35
N VAL A 11 0.34 -5.96 -30.97
CA VAL A 11 -0.15 -6.07 -29.60
C VAL A 11 0.99 -6.47 -28.66
N PHE A 12 1.80 -7.46 -29.08
CA PHE A 12 2.94 -7.92 -28.28
C PHE A 12 4.02 -6.84 -28.17
N CYS A 13 4.28 -6.10 -29.25
CA CYS A 13 5.15 -4.91 -29.25
C CYS A 13 4.67 -3.86 -28.24
N GLY A 14 3.37 -3.56 -28.22
CA GLY A 14 2.76 -2.64 -27.23
C GLY A 14 2.96 -3.12 -25.79
N ILE A 15 2.74 -4.42 -25.53
CA ILE A 15 2.94 -5.00 -24.20
C ILE A 15 4.40 -4.87 -23.75
N LEU A 16 5.37 -5.13 -24.64
CA LEU A 16 6.80 -4.99 -24.35
C LEU A 16 7.19 -3.54 -24.04
N CYS A 17 6.68 -2.58 -24.83
CA CYS A 17 6.91 -1.16 -24.57
C CYS A 17 6.37 -0.73 -23.21
N VAL A 18 5.15 -1.13 -22.86
CA VAL A 18 4.54 -0.82 -21.55
C VAL A 18 5.33 -1.47 -20.42
N SER A 19 5.79 -2.71 -20.60
CA SER A 19 6.64 -3.40 -19.62
C SER A 19 7.98 -2.72 -19.43
N GLY A 20 8.59 -2.23 -20.52
CA GLY A 20 9.84 -1.46 -20.48
C GLY A 20 9.70 -0.13 -19.74
N ILE A 21 8.60 0.61 -19.99
CA ILE A 21 8.31 1.87 -19.29
C ILE A 21 8.16 1.63 -17.79
N ARG A 22 7.52 0.54 -17.37
CA ARG A 22 7.33 0.17 -15.96
C ARG A 22 8.61 -0.12 -15.21
N GLY A 23 9.58 -0.74 -15.89
CA GLY A 23 10.86 -1.12 -15.29
C GLY A 23 11.91 -0.01 -15.25
N GLY A 24 11.62 1.14 -15.85
CA GLY A 24 12.58 2.22 -16.09
C GLY A 24 13.37 1.98 -17.37
N PHE A 25 13.46 3.02 -18.21
CA PHE A 25 14.07 2.93 -19.56
C PHE A 25 15.49 2.35 -19.56
N LEU A 26 16.30 2.76 -18.60
CA LEU A 26 17.71 2.34 -18.52
C LEU A 26 17.87 0.86 -18.11
N ASN A 27 16.94 0.34 -17.29
CA ASN A 27 17.04 -1.02 -16.76
C ASN A 27 16.42 -2.08 -17.69
N HIS A 28 15.55 -1.66 -18.64
CA HIS A 28 14.82 -2.59 -19.51
C HIS A 28 14.90 -2.23 -20.99
N TRP A 29 15.99 -1.57 -21.42
CA TRP A 29 16.24 -1.17 -22.82
C TRP A 29 16.06 -2.31 -23.82
N TYR A 30 16.38 -3.56 -23.43
CA TYR A 30 16.22 -4.75 -24.25
C TYR A 30 14.76 -5.01 -24.66
N LEU A 31 13.78 -4.59 -23.85
CA LEU A 31 12.37 -4.71 -24.21
C LEU A 31 12.00 -3.76 -25.36
N TYR A 32 12.60 -2.58 -25.40
CA TYR A 32 12.40 -1.63 -26.52
C TYR A 32 13.06 -2.13 -27.79
N VAL A 33 14.25 -2.75 -27.67
CA VAL A 33 14.93 -3.39 -28.80
C VAL A 33 14.08 -4.56 -29.34
N ALA A 34 13.54 -5.39 -28.45
CA ALA A 34 12.65 -6.48 -28.85
C ALA A 34 11.36 -5.95 -29.53
N ALA A 35 10.79 -4.89 -29.00
CA ALA A 35 9.62 -4.23 -29.59
C ALA A 35 9.93 -3.64 -30.97
N ALA A 36 11.07 -2.96 -31.13
CA ALA A 36 11.52 -2.42 -32.42
C ALA A 36 11.79 -3.53 -33.42
N PHE A 37 12.37 -4.64 -33.00
CA PHE A 37 12.63 -5.81 -33.84
C PHE A 37 11.33 -6.48 -34.33
N LEU A 38 10.35 -6.64 -33.44
CA LEU A 38 9.03 -7.16 -33.81
C LEU A 38 8.28 -6.22 -34.76
N ALA A 39 8.39 -4.92 -34.53
CA ALA A 39 7.83 -3.92 -35.45
C ALA A 39 8.51 -3.99 -36.84
N TYR A 40 9.83 -4.18 -36.88
CA TYR A 40 10.58 -4.35 -38.13
C TYR A 40 10.19 -5.64 -38.88
N ILE A 41 10.04 -6.76 -38.16
CA ILE A 41 9.58 -8.03 -38.76
C ILE A 41 8.16 -7.83 -39.31
N SER A 42 7.28 -7.21 -38.56
CA SER A 42 5.91 -6.92 -38.99
C SER A 42 5.86 -6.05 -40.24
N TYR A 43 6.76 -5.05 -40.34
CA TYR A 43 6.95 -4.24 -41.53
C TYR A 43 7.45 -5.06 -42.73
N LYS A 44 8.47 -5.90 -42.54
CA LYS A 44 9.03 -6.78 -43.60
C LYS A 44 8.05 -7.82 -44.11
N MET A 45 7.14 -8.30 -43.30
CA MET A 45 6.08 -9.24 -43.66
C MET A 45 4.93 -8.58 -44.44
N THR A 46 4.94 -7.26 -44.61
CA THR A 46 3.91 -6.55 -45.35
C THR A 46 4.14 -6.70 -46.83
N PRO A 47 3.20 -7.21 -47.65
CA PRO A 47 3.37 -7.40 -49.09
C PRO A 47 3.66 -6.08 -49.80
N LYS A 48 4.71 -6.04 -50.65
CA LYS A 48 5.22 -4.85 -51.33
C LYS A 48 4.18 -4.05 -52.15
N ASN A 49 3.13 -4.66 -52.61
CA ASN A 49 2.12 -4.03 -53.47
C ASN A 49 1.00 -3.25 -52.74
N ARG A 50 1.06 -3.08 -51.39
CA ARG A 50 0.07 -2.30 -50.62
C ARG A 50 0.74 -1.29 -49.67
N SER A 51 1.76 -0.62 -50.14
CA SER A 51 2.73 0.08 -49.27
C SER A 51 2.18 1.20 -48.36
N MET A 52 1.28 2.00 -48.83
CA MET A 52 0.83 3.18 -48.02
C MET A 52 -0.34 2.88 -47.08
N THR A 53 -1.26 2.00 -47.47
CA THR A 53 -2.43 1.68 -46.64
C THR A 53 -2.07 0.78 -45.45
N GLY A 54 -1.11 -0.10 -45.61
CA GLY A 54 -0.60 -0.98 -44.54
C GLY A 54 0.14 -0.18 -43.46
N LEU A 55 1.01 0.73 -43.85
CA LEU A 55 1.76 1.59 -42.94
C LEU A 55 0.84 2.53 -42.13
N LYS A 56 -0.14 3.17 -42.80
CA LYS A 56 -1.13 4.02 -42.14
C LYS A 56 -1.98 3.22 -41.12
N ARG A 57 -2.36 2.00 -41.44
CA ARG A 57 -3.08 1.11 -40.50
C ARG A 57 -2.20 0.66 -39.34
N ALA A 58 -0.93 0.34 -39.57
CA ALA A 58 0.02 -0.02 -38.52
C ALA A 58 0.28 1.16 -37.57
N LEU A 59 0.46 2.37 -38.10
CA LEU A 59 0.62 3.59 -37.32
C LEU A 59 -0.66 3.93 -36.53
N GLY A 60 -1.83 3.75 -37.15
CA GLY A 60 -3.12 3.94 -36.47
C GLY A 60 -3.33 2.96 -35.34
N LEU A 61 -3.01 1.68 -35.52
CA LEU A 61 -3.07 0.67 -34.44
C LEU A 61 -2.06 0.96 -33.33
N ALA A 62 -0.84 1.36 -33.67
CA ALA A 62 0.15 1.77 -32.68
C ALA A 62 -0.29 3.00 -31.89
N ALA A 63 -0.91 3.97 -32.55
CA ALA A 63 -1.49 5.15 -31.88
C ALA A 63 -2.66 4.76 -30.96
N ILE A 64 -3.55 3.85 -31.39
CA ILE A 64 -4.64 3.33 -30.53
C ILE A 64 -4.07 2.60 -29.33
N VAL A 65 -3.08 1.73 -29.51
CA VAL A 65 -2.42 1.01 -28.42
C VAL A 65 -1.76 2.00 -27.44
N LEU A 66 -1.09 3.03 -27.93
CA LEU A 66 -0.52 4.11 -27.13
C LEU A 66 -1.60 4.89 -26.36
N VAL A 67 -2.68 5.30 -27.04
CA VAL A 67 -3.78 6.05 -26.43
C VAL A 67 -4.54 5.21 -25.40
N VAL A 68 -4.76 3.93 -25.66
CA VAL A 68 -5.41 3.01 -24.72
C VAL A 68 -4.49 2.62 -23.56
N SER A 69 -3.18 2.50 -23.81
CA SER A 69 -2.22 2.19 -22.76
C SER A 69 -1.94 3.38 -21.84
N ALA A 70 -2.12 4.62 -22.32
CA ALA A 70 -1.93 5.83 -21.54
C ALA A 70 -2.83 5.90 -20.28
N PRO A 71 -4.16 5.70 -20.35
CA PRO A 71 -5.01 5.65 -19.17
C PRO A 71 -4.78 4.39 -18.31
N ILE A 72 -4.44 3.24 -18.93
CA ILE A 72 -4.16 2.00 -18.20
C ILE A 72 -2.80 2.08 -17.50
N GLY A 73 -1.83 2.76 -18.10
CA GLY A 73 -0.46 2.91 -17.58
C GLY A 73 -0.27 4.09 -16.62
N GLY A 74 -1.26 4.97 -16.47
CA GLY A 74 -1.18 6.10 -15.54
C GLY A 74 -0.11 7.13 -15.93
N TRP A 75 -0.11 7.62 -17.17
CA TRP A 75 0.83 8.66 -17.65
C TRP A 75 0.81 9.94 -16.80
N ARG A 76 -0.14 10.04 -15.91
CA ARG A 76 -0.36 11.21 -15.04
C ARG A 76 0.38 11.13 -13.69
N HIS A 77 0.99 9.99 -13.34
CA HIS A 77 1.63 9.82 -12.04
C HIS A 77 3.02 9.20 -12.17
N ARG A 78 4.00 9.79 -11.47
CA ARG A 78 5.37 9.28 -11.30
C ARG A 78 5.40 7.85 -10.72
N ASP A 79 4.35 7.45 -10.03
CA ASP A 79 4.22 6.13 -9.42
C ASP A 79 3.32 5.21 -10.23
N ILE A 80 3.86 4.64 -11.30
CA ILE A 80 3.14 3.66 -12.12
C ILE A 80 3.14 2.33 -11.38
N ARG A 81 2.30 2.19 -10.39
CA ARG A 81 2.01 0.88 -9.80
C ARG A 81 0.86 0.23 -10.55
N PRO A 82 0.98 -1.06 -10.90
CA PRO A 82 -0.12 -1.75 -11.55
C PRO A 82 -1.32 -1.81 -10.60
N VAL A 83 -2.50 -1.45 -11.11
CA VAL A 83 -3.75 -1.57 -10.37
C VAL A 83 -3.88 -3.00 -9.82
N ALA A 84 -4.09 -3.12 -8.53
CA ALA A 84 -4.36 -4.39 -7.85
C ALA A 84 -5.87 -4.59 -7.71
N LEU A 85 -6.31 -5.84 -7.49
CA LEU A 85 -7.72 -6.12 -7.23
C LEU A 85 -8.23 -5.37 -5.98
N SER A 86 -7.39 -5.25 -4.96
CA SER A 86 -7.68 -4.55 -3.71
C SER A 86 -7.92 -3.05 -3.88
N ASN A 87 -7.50 -2.41 -4.97
CA ASN A 87 -7.84 -1.01 -5.23
C ASN A 87 -9.33 -0.77 -5.38
N ALA A 88 -10.12 -1.80 -5.73
CA ALA A 88 -11.57 -1.67 -5.76
C ALA A 88 -12.18 -1.35 -4.40
N ASN A 89 -11.52 -1.72 -3.29
CA ASN A 89 -11.95 -1.38 -1.94
C ASN A 89 -11.89 0.14 -1.64
N GLU A 90 -11.23 0.94 -2.49
CA GLU A 90 -11.25 2.40 -2.40
C GLU A 90 -12.65 2.97 -2.70
N TYR A 91 -13.47 2.22 -3.45
CA TYR A 91 -14.77 2.67 -3.96
C TYR A 91 -15.95 2.00 -3.27
N THR A 92 -15.72 1.04 -2.39
CA THR A 92 -16.79 0.29 -1.71
C THR A 92 -16.32 -0.27 -0.37
N TYR A 93 -17.27 -0.37 0.57
CA TYR A 93 -17.07 -0.94 1.90
C TYR A 93 -17.55 -2.40 2.02
N ARG A 94 -18.20 -2.92 0.96
CA ARG A 94 -18.78 -4.26 0.97
C ARG A 94 -18.06 -5.16 -0.02
N PRO A 95 -17.53 -6.31 0.41
CA PRO A 95 -16.80 -7.22 -0.47
C PRO A 95 -17.57 -7.64 -1.73
N MET A 96 -18.89 -7.81 -1.63
CA MET A 96 -19.73 -8.16 -2.80
C MET A 96 -19.81 -7.03 -3.84
N GLU A 97 -19.71 -5.78 -3.43
CA GLU A 97 -19.74 -4.62 -4.33
C GLU A 97 -18.42 -4.45 -5.09
N VAL A 98 -17.32 -5.03 -4.58
CA VAL A 98 -16.02 -5.04 -5.26
C VAL A 98 -16.14 -5.69 -6.64
N ALA A 99 -16.97 -6.72 -6.79
CA ALA A 99 -17.20 -7.37 -8.07
C ALA A 99 -17.87 -6.44 -9.12
N LEU A 100 -18.58 -5.41 -8.69
CA LEU A 100 -19.19 -4.40 -9.57
C LEU A 100 -18.13 -3.37 -10.04
N VAL A 101 -17.16 -3.06 -9.19
CA VAL A 101 -16.05 -2.15 -9.53
C VAL A 101 -15.05 -2.81 -10.47
N LEU A 102 -14.78 -4.10 -10.26
CA LEU A 102 -13.84 -4.88 -11.07
C LEU A 102 -14.53 -5.47 -12.30
N ASN A 103 -13.99 -5.20 -13.49
CA ASN A 103 -14.46 -5.91 -14.66
C ASN A 103 -13.90 -7.35 -14.70
N THR A 104 -14.71 -8.28 -15.21
CA THR A 104 -14.38 -9.71 -15.26
C THR A 104 -13.09 -10.01 -16.04
N PRO A 105 -12.84 -9.49 -17.24
CA PRO A 105 -11.59 -9.71 -17.96
C PRO A 105 -10.35 -9.29 -17.16
N PHE A 106 -10.38 -8.15 -16.48
CA PHE A 106 -9.28 -7.69 -15.61
C PHE A 106 -9.05 -8.67 -14.46
N SER A 107 -10.13 -9.08 -13.79
CA SER A 107 -10.06 -10.01 -12.65
C SER A 107 -9.47 -11.36 -13.07
N VAL A 108 -9.93 -11.94 -14.20
CA VAL A 108 -9.38 -13.18 -14.76
C VAL A 108 -7.90 -13.05 -15.05
N LEU A 109 -7.47 -12.00 -15.79
CA LEU A 109 -6.07 -11.79 -16.12
C LEU A 109 -5.18 -11.59 -14.89
N ARG A 110 -5.72 -10.99 -13.83
CA ARG A 110 -4.99 -10.72 -12.59
C ARG A 110 -4.90 -11.92 -11.65
N THR A 111 -5.80 -12.87 -11.77
CA THR A 111 -5.83 -14.09 -10.94
C THR A 111 -5.28 -15.32 -11.63
N LEU A 112 -5.22 -15.32 -12.96
CA LEU A 112 -4.74 -16.44 -13.74
C LEU A 112 -3.28 -16.79 -13.36
N GLY A 113 -3.04 -18.05 -13.05
CA GLY A 113 -1.70 -18.56 -12.69
C GLY A 113 -1.16 -18.04 -11.35
N LYS A 114 -1.96 -17.32 -10.54
CA LYS A 114 -1.55 -16.97 -9.19
C LYS A 114 -1.88 -18.12 -8.25
N ALA A 115 -0.83 -18.63 -7.60
CA ALA A 115 -1.00 -19.66 -6.58
C ALA A 115 -1.90 -19.12 -5.47
N VAL A 116 -2.93 -19.86 -5.16
CA VAL A 116 -3.70 -19.73 -3.93
C VAL A 116 -2.76 -20.13 -2.78
N PHE A 117 -2.96 -19.54 -1.61
CA PHE A 117 -2.25 -19.98 -0.41
C PHE A 117 -2.38 -21.50 -0.27
N THR A 118 -1.26 -22.19 -0.24
CA THR A 118 -1.22 -23.64 -0.05
C THR A 118 -0.90 -23.89 1.43
N ASP A 119 -1.74 -24.66 2.09
CA ASP A 119 -1.47 -25.13 3.46
C ASP A 119 -0.20 -25.99 3.44
N PRO A 120 0.86 -25.61 4.15
CA PRO A 120 2.11 -26.36 4.16
C PRO A 120 2.05 -27.70 4.92
N HIS A 121 0.91 -28.00 5.56
CA HIS A 121 0.69 -29.25 6.31
C HIS A 121 1.82 -29.61 7.28
N TYR A 122 2.28 -28.65 8.09
CA TYR A 122 3.30 -28.91 9.11
C TYR A 122 2.81 -29.82 10.25
N TYR A 123 1.50 -29.97 10.39
CA TYR A 123 0.85 -30.79 11.40
C TYR A 123 -0.26 -31.62 10.77
N ASP A 124 -0.31 -32.91 11.13
CA ASP A 124 -1.26 -33.85 10.57
C ASP A 124 -2.70 -33.64 11.10
N ASN A 125 -2.81 -33.07 12.30
CA ASN A 125 -4.12 -32.79 12.86
C ASN A 125 -4.21 -31.43 13.55
N LYS A 126 -5.41 -30.85 13.49
CA LYS A 126 -5.70 -29.53 14.06
C LYS A 126 -5.64 -29.49 15.59
N THR A 127 -5.80 -30.64 16.25
CA THR A 127 -5.76 -30.75 17.70
C THR A 127 -4.33 -30.59 18.22
N GLU A 128 -3.38 -31.19 17.53
CA GLU A 128 -1.96 -31.02 17.82
C GLU A 128 -1.54 -29.56 17.69
N LEU A 129 -1.89 -28.90 16.59
CA LEU A 129 -1.63 -27.48 16.39
C LEU A 129 -2.28 -26.62 17.49
N ALA A 130 -3.54 -26.90 17.85
CA ALA A 130 -4.27 -26.15 18.87
C ALA A 130 -3.64 -26.31 20.27
N ASN A 131 -3.00 -27.45 20.54
CA ASN A 131 -2.26 -27.68 21.81
C ASN A 131 -0.97 -26.84 21.89
N ILE A 132 -0.37 -26.53 20.74
CA ILE A 132 0.81 -25.67 20.66
C ILE A 132 0.41 -24.20 20.73
N TYR A 133 -0.54 -23.79 19.91
CA TYR A 133 -1.04 -22.42 19.86
C TYR A 133 -2.46 -22.33 19.31
N THR A 134 -3.30 -21.57 20.00
CA THR A 134 -4.60 -21.17 19.50
C THR A 134 -4.69 -19.65 19.37
N PRO A 135 -5.06 -19.11 18.20
CA PRO A 135 -5.24 -17.68 18.04
C PRO A 135 -6.53 -17.16 18.70
N VAL A 136 -7.43 -18.05 19.11
CA VAL A 136 -8.72 -17.68 19.70
C VAL A 136 -8.58 -17.62 21.22
N HIS A 137 -8.46 -16.40 21.74
CA HIS A 137 -8.46 -16.15 23.18
C HIS A 137 -9.83 -15.64 23.63
N LYS A 138 -10.40 -16.27 24.66
CA LYS A 138 -11.64 -15.82 25.30
C LYS A 138 -11.29 -15.07 26.57
N PRO A 139 -11.25 -13.73 26.56
CA PRO A 139 -10.94 -12.96 27.76
C PRO A 139 -12.08 -13.12 28.80
N VAL A 140 -11.71 -13.20 30.06
CA VAL A 140 -12.67 -13.11 31.16
C VAL A 140 -13.06 -11.66 31.31
N VAL A 141 -14.33 -11.35 31.07
CA VAL A 141 -14.86 -9.99 31.23
C VAL A 141 -15.16 -9.77 32.71
N THR A 142 -14.37 -8.95 33.38
CA THR A 142 -14.49 -8.64 34.81
C THR A 142 -15.21 -7.31 35.08
N SER A 143 -15.38 -6.47 34.07
CA SER A 143 -16.00 -5.15 34.24
C SER A 143 -16.64 -4.68 32.91
N PRO A 144 -17.61 -3.74 32.98
CA PRO A 144 -18.17 -3.13 31.78
C PRO A 144 -17.10 -2.40 30.96
N MET A 145 -17.28 -2.39 29.64
CA MET A 145 -16.39 -1.68 28.72
C MET A 145 -16.41 -0.17 29.00
N ARG A 146 -15.25 0.40 29.29
CA ARG A 146 -15.07 1.86 29.34
C ARG A 146 -14.75 2.37 27.93
N LYS A 147 -15.61 3.25 27.43
CA LYS A 147 -15.46 3.84 26.09
C LYS A 147 -14.41 4.97 26.11
N LYS A 148 -13.15 4.61 25.97
CA LYS A 148 -12.03 5.57 25.81
C LYS A 148 -11.74 5.78 24.33
N ASN A 149 -11.23 6.95 23.97
CA ASN A 149 -10.64 7.16 22.65
C ASN A 149 -9.43 6.26 22.46
N VAL A 150 -9.26 5.76 21.25
CA VAL A 150 -8.14 4.86 20.87
C VAL A 150 -7.34 5.53 19.77
N VAL A 151 -6.04 5.68 20.00
CA VAL A 151 -5.07 6.23 19.04
C VAL A 151 -4.02 5.16 18.74
N ILE A 152 -3.88 4.77 17.50
CA ILE A 152 -2.90 3.79 17.04
C ILE A 152 -1.89 4.51 16.15
N MET A 153 -0.62 4.46 16.52
CA MET A 153 0.46 5.03 15.73
C MET A 153 1.38 3.91 15.23
N ILE A 154 1.43 3.74 13.91
CA ILE A 154 2.36 2.83 13.25
C ILE A 154 3.49 3.70 12.70
N ILE A 155 4.66 3.61 13.31
CA ILE A 155 5.79 4.47 13.00
C ILE A 155 6.72 3.75 12.02
N GLU A 156 6.91 4.36 10.84
CA GLU A 156 7.74 3.83 9.76
C GLU A 156 9.20 3.68 10.20
N SER A 157 9.82 2.55 9.89
CA SER A 157 11.25 2.26 10.11
C SER A 157 11.76 2.56 11.53
N PHE A 158 10.88 2.53 12.54
CA PHE A 158 11.19 2.86 13.92
C PHE A 158 11.52 1.59 14.70
N GLY A 159 12.70 1.03 14.41
CA GLY A 159 13.20 -0.16 15.08
C GLY A 159 13.65 0.10 16.51
N ARG A 160 13.72 -0.97 17.30
CA ARG A 160 14.15 -0.93 18.70
C ARG A 160 15.53 -0.27 18.86
N GLU A 161 16.42 -0.45 17.90
CA GLU A 161 17.79 0.10 17.88
C GLU A 161 17.84 1.63 17.95
N TYR A 162 16.75 2.31 17.54
CA TYR A 162 16.66 3.78 17.59
C TYR A 162 16.11 4.32 18.91
N ILE A 163 15.59 3.44 19.79
CA ILE A 163 14.95 3.85 21.05
C ILE A 163 15.97 3.81 22.18
N GLY A 164 16.37 4.98 22.69
CA GLY A 164 17.42 5.11 23.69
C GLY A 164 17.14 4.32 24.98
N ALA A 165 15.91 4.37 25.51
CA ALA A 165 15.51 3.65 26.72
C ALA A 165 15.67 2.13 26.61
N LEU A 166 15.54 1.56 25.39
CA LEU A 166 15.66 0.11 25.14
C LEU A 166 17.09 -0.33 24.80
N ASN A 167 18.03 0.61 24.60
CA ASN A 167 19.39 0.35 24.16
C ASN A 167 20.46 0.91 25.10
N LYS A 168 20.14 1.17 26.34
CA LYS A 168 21.08 1.73 27.34
C LYS A 168 22.38 0.97 27.42
N GLU A 169 22.35 -0.34 27.29
CA GLU A 169 23.53 -1.21 27.34
C GLU A 169 24.43 -1.04 26.09
N MET A 170 23.82 -0.90 24.91
CA MET A 170 24.55 -0.72 23.65
C MET A 170 25.09 0.70 23.50
N LEU A 171 24.34 1.69 23.92
CA LEU A 171 24.69 3.09 23.77
C LEU A 171 25.81 3.55 24.71
N GLY A 172 26.05 2.82 25.81
CA GLY A 172 27.06 3.16 26.79
C GLY A 172 26.78 4.51 27.50
N LYS A 173 27.67 4.89 28.43
CA LYS A 173 27.48 6.10 29.25
C LYS A 173 27.59 7.43 28.48
N ARG A 174 28.04 7.43 27.22
CA ARG A 174 28.33 8.63 26.44
C ARG A 174 27.33 8.97 25.34
N SER A 175 26.34 8.14 25.10
CA SER A 175 25.40 8.38 23.98
C SER A 175 24.17 9.15 24.41
N LYS A 176 23.93 10.23 23.73
CA LYS A 176 22.71 11.03 23.84
C LYS A 176 21.58 10.27 23.12
N SER A 177 20.46 10.06 23.78
CA SER A 177 19.27 9.55 23.12
C SER A 177 18.64 10.63 22.25
N TYR A 178 18.29 10.27 21.02
CA TYR A 178 17.50 11.12 20.12
C TYR A 178 15.99 10.93 20.31
N THR A 179 15.55 9.94 21.11
CA THR A 179 14.16 9.60 21.34
C THR A 179 13.69 9.97 22.75
N THR A 180 14.09 11.14 23.25
CA THR A 180 13.87 11.57 24.63
C THR A 180 12.40 11.54 25.06
N PHE A 181 11.47 11.93 24.19
CA PHE A 181 10.04 11.84 24.46
C PHE A 181 9.56 10.39 24.57
N THR A 182 9.95 9.54 23.62
CA THR A 182 9.60 8.10 23.63
C THR A 182 10.19 7.41 24.86
N ASP A 183 11.42 7.78 25.24
CA ASP A 183 12.08 7.25 26.43
C ASP A 183 11.33 7.61 27.72
N SER A 184 10.82 8.83 27.81
CA SER A 184 9.95 9.26 28.91
C SER A 184 8.60 8.53 28.88
N LEU A 185 7.98 8.41 27.73
CA LEU A 185 6.70 7.72 27.56
C LEU A 185 6.79 6.25 28.00
N ILE A 186 7.87 5.56 27.67
CA ILE A 186 8.14 4.18 28.07
C ILE A 186 8.11 4.00 29.60
N GLN A 187 8.60 4.99 30.36
CA GLN A 187 8.58 4.94 31.82
C GLN A 187 7.17 5.00 32.43
N HIS A 188 6.21 5.53 31.69
CA HIS A 188 4.81 5.73 32.12
C HIS A 188 3.81 4.82 31.38
N SER A 189 4.29 3.81 30.68
CA SER A 189 3.46 2.94 29.83
C SER A 189 3.82 1.46 29.97
N THR A 190 2.97 0.59 29.43
CA THR A 190 3.28 -0.82 29.27
C THR A 190 4.17 -0.98 28.04
N THR A 191 5.37 -1.54 28.23
CA THR A 191 6.35 -1.77 27.15
C THR A 191 6.76 -3.24 27.15
N PHE A 192 6.98 -3.78 25.95
CA PHE A 192 7.39 -5.16 25.77
C PHE A 192 8.89 -5.24 25.52
N ARG A 193 9.60 -6.04 26.32
CA ARG A 193 11.04 -6.26 26.15
C ARG A 193 11.37 -6.93 24.81
N TYR A 194 10.52 -7.86 24.41
CA TYR A 194 10.63 -8.58 23.14
C TYR A 194 9.42 -8.23 22.30
N SER A 195 9.62 -7.46 21.26
CA SER A 195 8.61 -7.06 20.31
C SER A 195 9.15 -7.26 18.90
N TYR A 196 8.37 -7.93 18.07
CA TYR A 196 8.76 -8.26 16.69
C TYR A 196 7.65 -7.79 15.76
N CYS A 197 8.04 -7.18 14.65
CA CYS A 197 7.09 -6.86 13.60
C CYS A 197 6.80 -8.13 12.76
N ASN A 198 5.60 -8.19 12.24
CA ASN A 198 5.17 -9.24 11.35
C ASN A 198 5.30 -8.76 9.90
N GLY A 199 6.28 -9.29 9.18
CA GLY A 199 6.65 -8.89 7.82
C GLY A 199 7.83 -7.92 7.78
N HIS A 200 8.32 -7.66 6.55
CA HIS A 200 9.51 -6.85 6.29
C HIS A 200 9.18 -5.50 5.62
N LYS A 201 7.92 -5.21 5.36
CA LYS A 201 7.47 -4.03 4.62
C LYS A 201 6.30 -3.37 5.34
N SER A 202 6.19 -2.06 5.18
CA SER A 202 5.10 -1.25 5.72
C SER A 202 3.71 -1.78 5.36
N ILE A 203 3.57 -2.28 4.13
CA ILE A 203 2.33 -2.88 3.63
C ILE A 203 1.91 -4.14 4.41
N ASP A 204 2.83 -4.82 5.09
CA ASP A 204 2.54 -5.98 5.94
C ASP A 204 2.13 -5.54 7.35
N GLY A 205 2.68 -4.42 7.82
CA GLY A 205 2.43 -3.90 9.17
C GLY A 205 0.99 -3.46 9.40
N MET A 206 0.38 -2.79 8.42
CA MET A 206 -0.99 -2.29 8.57
C MET A 206 -2.03 -3.41 8.80
N PRO A 207 -2.11 -4.49 8.00
CA PRO A 207 -3.01 -5.61 8.25
C PRO A 207 -2.72 -6.32 9.59
N SER A 208 -1.45 -6.47 9.95
CA SER A 208 -1.04 -7.13 11.19
C SER A 208 -1.51 -6.36 12.42
N VAL A 209 -1.29 -5.05 12.46
CA VAL A 209 -1.64 -4.21 13.62
C VAL A 209 -3.15 -4.01 13.73
N LEU A 210 -3.84 -3.73 12.60
CA LEU A 210 -5.24 -3.30 12.62
C LEU A 210 -6.25 -4.44 12.52
N SER A 211 -5.82 -5.63 12.05
CA SER A 211 -6.71 -6.77 11.80
C SER A 211 -6.13 -8.12 12.24
N SER A 212 -4.97 -8.13 12.89
CA SER A 212 -4.27 -9.36 13.32
C SER A 212 -4.00 -10.36 12.18
N ILE A 213 -3.81 -9.85 10.96
CA ILE A 213 -3.52 -10.68 9.78
C ILE A 213 -2.01 -10.68 9.56
N PRO A 214 -1.30 -11.78 9.83
CA PRO A 214 0.13 -11.84 9.62
C PRO A 214 0.47 -11.87 8.13
N MET A 215 1.67 -11.42 7.80
CA MET A 215 2.25 -11.63 6.48
C MET A 215 2.69 -13.10 6.36
N PHE A 216 2.33 -13.73 5.25
CA PHE A 216 2.79 -15.08 4.93
C PHE A 216 3.88 -15.03 3.85
N ILE A 217 3.50 -15.24 2.58
CA ILE A 217 4.45 -15.23 1.46
C ILE A 217 4.41 -13.89 0.71
N LYS A 218 3.22 -13.28 0.64
CA LYS A 218 2.96 -12.00 -0.03
C LYS A 218 2.19 -11.08 0.91
N PRO A 219 2.37 -9.75 0.77
CA PRO A 219 1.55 -8.80 1.49
C PRO A 219 0.06 -9.06 1.30
N PHE A 220 -0.68 -9.17 2.39
CA PHE A 220 -2.11 -9.52 2.35
C PHE A 220 -2.90 -8.60 1.41
N VAL A 221 -2.64 -7.29 1.45
CA VAL A 221 -3.32 -6.27 0.62
C VAL A 221 -3.17 -6.54 -0.89
N LEU A 222 -2.13 -7.24 -1.30
CA LEU A 222 -1.86 -7.57 -2.70
C LEU A 222 -2.41 -8.95 -3.12
N THR A 223 -3.04 -9.66 -2.19
CA THR A 223 -3.61 -10.99 -2.46
C THR A 223 -5.09 -10.89 -2.83
N PRO A 224 -5.65 -11.88 -3.54
CA PRO A 224 -7.08 -11.97 -3.77
C PRO A 224 -7.90 -12.05 -2.48
N GLN A 225 -7.32 -12.57 -1.40
CA GLN A 225 -7.94 -12.69 -0.09
C GLN A 225 -8.27 -11.33 0.55
N ALA A 226 -7.60 -10.25 0.13
CA ALA A 226 -7.93 -8.89 0.55
C ALA A 226 -9.33 -8.43 0.10
N LEU A 227 -9.97 -9.17 -0.82
CA LEU A 227 -11.34 -8.94 -1.24
C LEU A 227 -12.37 -9.63 -0.33
N ASN A 228 -11.93 -10.50 0.58
CA ASN A 228 -12.82 -11.11 1.56
C ASN A 228 -13.23 -10.10 2.63
N ARG A 229 -14.33 -10.38 3.30
CA ARG A 229 -14.69 -9.62 4.48
C ARG A 229 -13.65 -9.83 5.57
N VAL A 230 -13.05 -8.73 6.00
CA VAL A 230 -12.09 -8.69 7.08
C VAL A 230 -12.64 -7.82 8.20
N ASP A 231 -12.64 -8.32 9.42
CA ASP A 231 -12.90 -7.48 10.59
C ASP A 231 -11.56 -6.93 11.12
N GLY A 232 -11.57 -5.66 11.50
CA GLY A 232 -10.46 -4.98 12.14
C GLY A 232 -10.94 -4.19 13.35
N ILE A 233 -10.00 -3.56 14.06
CA ILE A 233 -10.32 -2.77 15.24
C ILE A 233 -11.35 -1.68 14.94
N ALA A 234 -11.28 -1.07 13.76
CA ALA A 234 -12.24 -0.02 13.36
C ALA A 234 -13.65 -0.57 13.19
N SER A 235 -13.86 -1.71 12.49
CA SER A 235 -15.19 -2.32 12.31
C SER A 235 -15.78 -2.78 13.65
N LEU A 236 -14.96 -3.35 14.53
CA LEU A 236 -15.40 -3.82 15.84
C LEU A 236 -15.83 -2.67 16.76
N LEU A 237 -15.06 -1.57 16.78
CA LEU A 237 -15.38 -0.41 17.61
C LEU A 237 -16.49 0.45 17.00
N SER A 238 -16.59 0.54 15.67
CA SER A 238 -17.71 1.21 15.00
C SER A 238 -19.06 0.61 15.39
N LYS A 239 -19.16 -0.72 15.51
CA LYS A 239 -20.35 -1.41 16.03
C LYS A 239 -20.73 -1.02 17.46
N LYS A 240 -19.78 -0.42 18.20
CA LYS A 240 -19.95 0.09 19.56
C LYS A 240 -20.13 1.61 19.62
N GLY A 241 -20.30 2.26 18.47
CA GLY A 241 -20.59 3.69 18.34
C GLY A 241 -19.38 4.60 18.28
N TYR A 242 -18.19 4.07 17.95
CA TYR A 242 -16.99 4.87 17.73
C TYR A 242 -16.98 5.52 16.34
N SER A 243 -16.51 6.76 16.26
CA SER A 243 -16.05 7.38 15.01
C SER A 243 -14.70 6.77 14.63
N THR A 244 -14.41 6.62 13.32
CA THR A 244 -13.24 5.92 12.87
C THR A 244 -12.54 6.67 11.73
N ALA A 245 -11.24 6.93 11.85
CA ALA A 245 -10.45 7.62 10.81
C ALA A 245 -9.04 7.04 10.70
N PHE A 246 -8.56 6.91 9.46
CA PHE A 246 -7.19 6.50 9.15
C PHE A 246 -6.43 7.65 8.49
N PHE A 247 -5.13 7.79 8.84
CA PHE A 247 -4.28 8.89 8.40
C PHE A 247 -2.97 8.36 7.82
N HIS A 248 -2.57 8.91 6.67
CA HIS A 248 -1.26 8.62 6.06
C HIS A 248 -0.85 9.76 5.14
N GLY A 249 0.29 10.39 5.40
CA GLY A 249 0.74 11.59 4.69
C GLY A 249 1.08 11.44 3.21
N ALA A 250 1.04 10.22 2.66
CA ALA A 250 1.20 9.97 1.24
C ALA A 250 -0.12 10.18 0.47
N ARG A 251 -0.04 10.11 -0.86
CA ARG A 251 -1.23 10.21 -1.73
C ARG A 251 -2.26 9.14 -1.37
N THR A 252 -3.52 9.52 -1.42
CA THR A 252 -4.66 8.60 -1.30
C THR A 252 -4.51 7.47 -2.32
N GLY A 253 -4.68 6.23 -1.88
CA GLY A 253 -4.45 5.03 -2.70
C GLY A 253 -3.01 4.51 -2.68
N SER A 254 -2.07 5.23 -2.08
CA SER A 254 -0.70 4.73 -1.90
C SER A 254 -0.69 3.41 -1.15
N MET A 255 0.07 2.43 -1.66
CA MET A 255 0.17 1.05 -1.13
C MET A 255 -1.17 0.31 -0.91
N GLY A 256 -2.30 0.84 -1.42
CA GLY A 256 -3.63 0.29 -1.19
C GLY A 256 -4.15 0.49 0.24
N PHE A 257 -3.56 1.40 1.01
CA PHE A 257 -3.94 1.65 2.41
C PHE A 257 -5.37 2.16 2.54
N ASN A 258 -5.80 3.06 1.65
CA ASN A 258 -7.18 3.54 1.65
C ASN A 258 -8.17 2.39 1.46
N GLY A 259 -7.97 1.55 0.43
CA GLY A 259 -8.83 0.40 0.18
C GLY A 259 -8.89 -0.58 1.36
N PHE A 260 -7.73 -0.87 1.96
CA PHE A 260 -7.69 -1.75 3.12
C PHE A 260 -8.34 -1.09 4.36
N ALA A 261 -8.06 0.18 4.65
CA ALA A 261 -8.68 0.90 5.76
C ALA A 261 -10.22 0.89 5.65
N ASN A 262 -10.75 1.14 4.46
CA ASN A 262 -12.19 1.06 4.20
C ASN A 262 -12.73 -0.35 4.47
N SER A 263 -12.04 -1.40 3.99
CA SER A 263 -12.50 -2.80 4.12
C SER A 263 -12.58 -3.25 5.58
N ILE A 264 -11.74 -2.71 6.46
CA ILE A 264 -11.71 -3.01 7.90
C ILE A 264 -12.50 -2.04 8.77
N GLY A 265 -13.23 -1.10 8.15
CA GLY A 265 -14.24 -0.27 8.80
C GLY A 265 -13.84 1.13 9.22
N PHE A 266 -12.71 1.66 8.76
CA PHE A 266 -12.47 3.10 8.85
C PHE A 266 -13.39 3.83 7.89
N LYS A 267 -14.17 4.78 8.41
CA LYS A 267 -15.15 5.54 7.62
C LYS A 267 -14.54 6.75 6.95
N GLU A 268 -13.46 7.27 7.52
CA GLU A 268 -12.74 8.42 7.02
C GLU A 268 -11.28 8.02 6.75
N TYR A 269 -10.73 8.52 5.67
CA TYR A 269 -9.33 8.39 5.30
C TYR A 269 -8.80 9.77 4.96
N TYR A 270 -7.71 10.16 5.60
CA TYR A 270 -7.04 11.43 5.38
C TYR A 270 -5.65 11.20 4.80
N GLY A 271 -5.47 11.62 3.56
CA GLY A 271 -4.20 11.56 2.84
C GLY A 271 -3.57 12.93 2.62
N ARG A 272 -2.54 12.97 1.75
CA ARG A 272 -1.90 14.21 1.33
C ARG A 272 -2.91 15.19 0.72
N GLU A 273 -3.83 14.72 -0.12
CA GLU A 273 -4.82 15.57 -0.77
C GLU A 273 -5.75 16.28 0.22
N ASP A 274 -5.98 15.70 1.40
CA ASP A 274 -6.79 16.31 2.44
C ASP A 274 -5.97 17.32 3.26
N PHE A 275 -4.68 17.05 3.45
CA PHE A 275 -3.73 17.98 4.03
C PHE A 275 -3.59 19.23 3.15
N ASP A 276 -3.41 19.07 1.84
CA ASP A 276 -3.25 20.17 0.87
C ASP A 276 -4.49 21.08 0.79
N LYS A 277 -5.68 20.52 1.04
CA LYS A 277 -6.93 21.29 1.06
C LYS A 277 -7.14 22.11 2.33
N ASP A 278 -6.51 21.72 3.41
CA ASP A 278 -6.69 22.38 4.71
C ASP A 278 -5.77 23.59 4.83
N LYS A 279 -6.32 24.78 4.64
CA LYS A 279 -5.58 26.04 4.61
C LYS A 279 -4.86 26.43 5.91
N ARG A 280 -5.01 25.63 6.97
CA ARG A 280 -4.25 25.81 8.22
C ARG A 280 -2.81 25.29 8.10
N PHE A 281 -2.51 24.53 7.04
CA PHE A 281 -1.23 23.91 6.76
C PHE A 281 -0.66 24.39 5.44
N HIS A 282 0.64 24.18 5.19
CA HIS A 282 1.33 24.77 4.05
C HIS A 282 1.21 23.93 2.76
N GLY A 283 0.47 22.82 2.79
CA GLY A 283 0.24 21.98 1.61
C GLY A 283 1.54 21.40 1.05
N ASP A 284 1.79 21.59 -0.24
CA ASP A 284 2.95 21.05 -0.94
C ASP A 284 4.31 21.56 -0.41
N GLU A 285 4.38 22.65 0.34
CA GLU A 285 5.63 23.12 0.96
C GLU A 285 6.13 22.15 2.04
N ASP A 286 5.21 21.41 2.65
CA ASP A 286 5.51 20.37 3.65
C ASP A 286 5.75 18.99 3.03
N PHE A 287 5.81 18.86 1.70
CA PHE A 287 6.10 17.60 1.02
C PHE A 287 7.60 17.30 1.01
N ASP A 288 7.96 16.04 1.30
CA ASP A 288 9.35 15.56 1.38
C ASP A 288 10.08 15.48 0.03
N GLY A 289 9.37 15.76 -1.07
CA GLY A 289 9.88 15.66 -2.44
C GLY A 289 9.86 14.24 -3.02
N TYR A 290 9.54 13.21 -2.24
CA TYR A 290 9.63 11.81 -2.63
C TYR A 290 8.33 11.03 -2.46
N TRP A 291 7.80 11.05 -1.23
CA TRP A 291 6.77 10.11 -0.84
C TRP A 291 5.53 10.75 -0.22
N ALA A 292 5.70 11.57 0.83
CA ALA A 292 4.62 12.03 1.67
C ALA A 292 4.87 13.44 2.22
N ILE A 293 3.86 14.00 2.85
CA ILE A 293 4.04 15.15 3.75
C ILE A 293 4.94 14.73 4.93
N TRP A 294 5.87 15.61 5.33
CA TRP A 294 6.69 15.38 6.50
C TRP A 294 5.84 15.03 7.73
N ASP A 295 6.28 14.04 8.52
CA ASP A 295 5.51 13.56 9.67
C ASP A 295 5.19 14.66 10.68
N GLU A 296 6.09 15.62 10.91
CA GLU A 296 5.85 16.70 11.88
C GLU A 296 4.61 17.54 11.53
N PRO A 297 4.50 18.20 10.37
CA PRO A 297 3.30 18.92 10.00
C PRO A 297 2.08 18.00 9.83
N PHE A 298 2.26 16.77 9.34
CA PHE A 298 1.17 15.83 9.20
C PHE A 298 0.61 15.35 10.55
N MET A 299 1.44 15.21 11.58
CA MET A 299 0.99 14.92 12.95
C MET A 299 0.20 16.08 13.56
N GLN A 300 0.54 17.34 13.24
CA GLN A 300 -0.25 18.50 13.65
C GLN A 300 -1.64 18.49 12.97
N PHE A 301 -1.69 18.15 11.70
CA PHE A 301 -2.94 17.95 10.98
C PHE A 301 -3.75 16.81 11.61
N TYR A 302 -3.13 15.67 11.90
CA TYR A 302 -3.75 14.55 12.58
C TYR A 302 -4.34 14.95 13.93
N ALA A 303 -3.59 15.64 14.78
CA ALA A 303 -4.06 16.12 16.08
C ALA A 303 -5.25 17.07 15.94
N THR A 304 -5.19 17.97 14.94
CA THR A 304 -6.28 18.90 14.63
C THR A 304 -7.55 18.17 14.24
N LYS A 305 -7.45 17.22 13.30
CA LYS A 305 -8.62 16.41 12.87
C LYS A 305 -9.18 15.55 14.01
N MET A 306 -8.34 14.97 14.86
CA MET A 306 -8.80 14.23 16.04
C MET A 306 -9.60 15.11 17.00
N SER A 307 -9.20 16.38 17.18
CA SER A 307 -9.93 17.32 18.06
C SER A 307 -11.32 17.65 17.53
N GLU A 308 -11.55 17.52 16.24
CA GLU A 308 -12.83 17.75 15.56
C GLU A 308 -13.74 16.49 15.57
N MET A 309 -13.20 15.31 15.92
CA MET A 309 -13.94 14.05 15.85
C MET A 309 -14.95 13.90 17.00
N LYS A 310 -16.08 13.29 16.66
CA LYS A 310 -17.06 12.86 17.67
C LYS A 310 -16.49 11.72 18.51
N GLN A 311 -16.54 11.87 19.82
CA GLN A 311 -16.12 10.85 20.78
C GLN A 311 -17.24 9.83 21.06
N PRO A 312 -16.90 8.56 21.41
CA PRO A 312 -15.54 8.03 21.37
C PRO A 312 -15.07 7.80 19.93
N PHE A 313 -13.77 7.89 19.71
CA PHE A 313 -13.19 7.62 18.41
C PHE A 313 -12.07 6.56 18.47
N VAL A 314 -11.80 5.92 17.34
CA VAL A 314 -10.57 5.18 17.06
C VAL A 314 -9.93 5.74 15.80
N THR A 315 -8.67 6.11 15.93
CA THR A 315 -7.85 6.58 14.82
C THR A 315 -6.60 5.75 14.66
N ALA A 316 -6.10 5.64 13.43
CA ALA A 316 -4.81 5.07 13.14
C ALA A 316 -4.01 6.02 12.25
N LEU A 317 -2.76 6.25 12.58
CA LEU A 317 -1.78 6.99 11.78
C LEU A 317 -0.68 6.05 11.35
N PHE A 318 -0.32 6.08 10.07
CA PHE A 318 0.90 5.48 9.54
C PHE A 318 1.85 6.60 9.08
N THR A 319 3.03 6.71 9.71
CA THR A 319 4.02 7.74 9.39
C THR A 319 4.79 7.40 8.12
N ALA A 320 5.55 8.34 7.57
CA ALA A 320 6.24 8.18 6.31
C ALA A 320 7.65 8.76 6.24
N SER A 321 8.03 9.72 7.09
CA SER A 321 9.29 10.48 6.95
C SER A 321 10.55 9.63 7.08
N SER A 322 10.50 8.53 7.84
CA SER A 322 11.63 7.60 7.99
C SER A 322 11.71 6.55 6.88
N HIS A 323 11.03 6.77 5.75
CA HIS A 323 11.11 5.90 4.58
C HIS A 323 12.42 6.15 3.81
N HIS A 324 12.95 5.10 3.15
CA HIS A 324 14.08 5.25 2.23
C HIS A 324 13.77 6.36 1.19
N PRO A 325 14.69 7.27 0.86
CA PRO A 325 16.13 7.28 1.13
C PRO A 325 16.58 7.94 2.45
N PHE A 326 15.71 8.02 3.45
CA PHE A 326 16.03 8.53 4.80
C PHE A 326 16.46 10.00 4.81
N HIS A 327 15.78 10.83 4.03
CA HIS A 327 16.03 12.26 4.04
C HIS A 327 15.72 12.87 5.40
N VAL A 328 16.58 13.77 5.82
CA VAL A 328 16.41 14.56 7.04
C VAL A 328 16.07 15.98 6.62
N PRO A 329 15.00 16.59 7.14
CA PRO A 329 14.68 17.99 6.89
C PRO A 329 15.86 18.90 7.23
N GLU A 330 16.10 19.96 6.45
CA GLU A 330 17.25 20.86 6.63
C GLU A 330 17.38 21.37 8.06
N LYS A 331 16.26 21.69 8.70
CA LYS A 331 16.22 22.17 10.09
C LYS A 331 16.78 21.17 11.13
N TYR A 332 16.92 19.90 10.77
CA TYR A 332 17.41 18.83 11.65
C TYR A 332 18.79 18.27 11.25
N GLN A 333 19.40 18.75 10.18
CA GLN A 333 20.68 18.23 9.69
C GLN A 333 21.87 18.48 10.64
N ASN A 334 21.72 19.41 11.58
CA ASN A 334 22.78 19.80 12.54
C ASN A 334 22.55 19.30 13.97
N ILE A 335 21.68 18.30 14.16
CA ILE A 335 21.36 17.73 15.50
C ILE A 335 22.30 16.57 15.87
#